data_30b68b76b796b66d02733d69cb24d394
#
_entry.id   30b68b76b796b66d02733d69cb24d394
#
_cell.length_a   1.000
_cell.length_b   1.000
_cell.length_c   1.000
_cell.angle_alpha   90.00
_cell.angle_beta   90.00
_cell.angle_gamma   90.00
#
_symmetry.space_group_name_H-M   'P 1'
#
loop_
_entity.id
_entity.type
_entity.pdbx_description
1 polymer ?
#
loop_
_entity_poly.entity_id
_entity_poly.type
_entity_poly.pdbx_seq_one_letter_code
_entity_poly.pdbx_strand_id
1 'polypeptide(L)'
;MRDGTVLKADIYRPDDGGQHPALILRTPYWKLNPRYIKTARNLAERGYTVICQDMRGRYDSEGKFLWQFMDNSLTGDAEDGYDTVEWAANLKHSDGQVGTWGHSYDGWTSWRMAELQPPSLKAIHASGMGTKSLDMNFGIFETGRRLEWTYMMAADMRRRSGAKHGPHSPVDAVNQWRAIERGKWLWYLPLDNLPDEPFSDLTPQLKPFFREQTKEMWHFDAARPKVNIPAGMFTGWWDRVIGTVNQYSGLEANGPEHLRGQHR
;
A
#
# COMPACT_ATOMS: atom_id res chain seq x y z
N MET A 1 -0.92 11.36 13.74
CA MET A 1 -0.59 12.05 12.48
C MET A 1 -0.75 13.55 12.71
N ARG A 2 -0.21 14.38 11.86
CA ARG A 2 -0.24 15.86 11.99
C ARG A 2 -1.63 16.48 12.11
N ASP A 3 -2.64 15.75 11.64
CA ASP A 3 -4.06 16.14 11.72
C ASP A 3 -4.79 15.61 12.98
N GLY A 4 -4.06 14.98 13.89
CA GLY A 4 -4.59 14.37 15.11
C GLY A 4 -5.11 12.94 14.94
N THR A 5 -5.20 12.40 13.72
CA THR A 5 -5.63 11.02 13.48
C THR A 5 -4.64 10.02 14.09
N VAL A 6 -5.14 9.03 14.82
CA VAL A 6 -4.32 7.99 15.45
C VAL A 6 -4.26 6.76 14.56
N LEU A 7 -3.05 6.40 14.11
CA LEU A 7 -2.79 5.14 13.43
C LEU A 7 -2.20 4.12 14.39
N LYS A 8 -2.57 2.86 14.22
CA LYS A 8 -2.15 1.75 15.10
C LYS A 8 -1.04 0.96 14.44
N ALA A 9 0.01 0.69 15.22
CA ALA A 9 1.16 -0.09 14.76
C ALA A 9 1.59 -1.09 15.83
N ASP A 10 2.17 -2.21 15.37
CA ASP A 10 2.87 -3.18 16.22
C ASP A 10 4.36 -3.10 15.93
N ILE A 11 5.17 -3.19 16.99
CA ILE A 11 6.62 -3.07 16.91
C ILE A 11 7.26 -4.39 17.32
N TYR A 12 8.11 -4.92 16.45
CA TYR A 12 8.94 -6.10 16.67
C TYR A 12 10.40 -5.64 16.71
N ARG A 13 11.14 -5.99 17.74
CA ARG A 13 12.52 -5.52 17.91
C ARG A 13 13.39 -6.56 18.59
N PRO A 14 14.72 -6.49 18.47
CA PRO A 14 15.64 -7.26 19.32
C PRO A 14 15.40 -6.95 20.80
N ASP A 15 15.63 -7.95 21.65
CA ASP A 15 15.53 -7.80 23.12
C ASP A 15 16.93 -7.68 23.75
N ASP A 16 17.76 -6.82 23.19
CA ASP A 16 19.13 -6.58 23.63
C ASP A 16 19.34 -5.18 24.27
N GLY A 17 18.25 -4.38 24.34
CA GLY A 17 18.29 -3.02 24.87
C GLY A 17 18.95 -1.99 23.95
N GLY A 18 19.45 -2.41 22.76
CA GLY A 18 20.13 -1.56 21.80
C GLY A 18 19.22 -0.65 21.00
N GLN A 19 19.85 0.19 20.16
CA GLN A 19 19.20 0.99 19.14
C GLN A 19 19.48 0.37 17.76
N HIS A 20 18.44 0.28 16.95
CA HIS A 20 18.48 -0.41 15.67
C HIS A 20 17.82 0.42 14.57
N PRO A 21 18.22 0.25 13.30
CA PRO A 21 17.52 0.88 12.20
C PRO A 21 16.08 0.36 12.13
N ALA A 22 15.16 1.27 11.86
CA ALA A 22 13.74 0.94 11.77
C ALA A 22 13.33 0.52 10.35
N LEU A 23 12.47 -0.49 10.24
CA LEU A 23 11.84 -0.90 8.97
C LEU A 23 10.33 -0.80 9.08
N ILE A 24 9.70 -0.03 8.20
CA ILE A 24 8.26 0.23 8.23
C ILE A 24 7.55 -0.53 7.11
N LEU A 25 6.45 -1.19 7.49
CA LEU A 25 5.39 -1.66 6.61
C LEU A 25 4.11 -0.89 6.94
N ARG A 26 3.55 -0.16 5.97
CA ARG A 26 2.19 0.39 6.06
C ARG A 26 1.27 -0.40 5.13
N THR A 27 0.19 -0.93 5.67
CA THR A 27 -0.64 -1.89 4.94
C THR A 27 -2.15 -1.64 5.09
N PRO A 28 -2.94 -1.82 4.01
CA PRO A 28 -4.39 -1.88 4.11
C PRO A 28 -4.92 -3.28 4.47
N TYR A 29 -4.03 -4.28 4.64
CA TYR A 29 -4.37 -5.71 4.71
C TYR A 29 -4.28 -6.31 6.12
N TRP A 30 -4.25 -5.48 7.17
CA TRP A 30 -4.13 -5.88 8.56
C TRP A 30 -2.68 -6.12 9.04
N LYS A 31 -2.21 -5.25 9.91
CA LYS A 31 -0.86 -5.32 10.50
C LYS A 31 -0.54 -6.67 11.18
N LEU A 32 -1.58 -7.38 11.68
CA LEU A 32 -1.47 -8.70 12.30
C LEU A 32 -1.61 -9.86 11.30
N ASN A 33 -1.51 -9.61 9.99
CA ASN A 33 -1.46 -10.70 9.02
C ASN A 33 -0.27 -11.65 9.34
N PRO A 34 -0.50 -12.97 9.43
CA PRO A 34 0.56 -13.93 9.80
C PRO A 34 1.82 -13.83 8.95
N ARG A 35 1.71 -13.45 7.67
CA ARG A 35 2.87 -13.24 6.78
C ARG A 35 3.72 -12.07 7.25
N TYR A 36 3.09 -10.95 7.64
CA TYR A 36 3.79 -9.77 8.15
C TYR A 36 4.46 -10.06 9.48
N ILE A 37 3.73 -10.70 10.41
CA ILE A 37 4.29 -11.09 11.71
C ILE A 37 5.53 -11.97 11.55
N LYS A 38 5.46 -12.99 10.67
CA LYS A 38 6.59 -13.87 10.39
C LYS A 38 7.80 -13.10 9.84
N THR A 39 7.57 -12.23 8.86
CA THR A 39 8.64 -11.42 8.27
C THR A 39 9.21 -10.43 9.28
N ALA A 40 8.35 -9.76 10.04
CA ALA A 40 8.78 -8.80 11.05
C ALA A 40 9.64 -9.43 12.14
N ARG A 41 9.28 -10.61 12.63
CA ARG A 41 10.08 -11.37 13.58
C ARG A 41 11.45 -11.76 13.01
N ASN A 42 11.48 -12.28 11.79
CA ASN A 42 12.73 -12.64 11.12
C ASN A 42 13.66 -11.43 10.90
N LEU A 43 13.10 -10.26 10.64
CA LEU A 43 13.88 -9.03 10.50
C LEU A 43 14.35 -8.50 11.86
N ALA A 44 13.52 -8.61 12.89
CA ALA A 44 13.91 -8.26 14.26
C ALA A 44 15.07 -9.13 14.76
N GLU A 45 15.05 -10.44 14.48
CA GLU A 45 16.17 -11.36 14.78
C GLU A 45 17.48 -11.00 14.05
N ARG A 46 17.39 -10.19 12.98
CA ARG A 46 18.54 -9.67 12.22
C ARG A 46 18.96 -8.25 12.62
N GLY A 47 18.44 -7.73 13.71
CA GLY A 47 18.86 -6.45 14.27
C GLY A 47 18.07 -5.25 13.73
N TYR A 48 16.81 -5.42 13.34
CA TYR A 48 15.97 -4.30 12.94
C TYR A 48 14.83 -4.06 13.95
N THR A 49 14.45 -2.82 14.14
CA THR A 49 13.18 -2.44 14.76
C THR A 49 12.11 -2.40 13.66
N VAL A 50 11.21 -3.36 13.64
CA VAL A 50 10.22 -3.53 12.55
C VAL A 50 8.86 -3.04 13.01
N ILE A 51 8.26 -2.17 12.21
CA ILE A 51 6.97 -1.54 12.48
C ILE A 51 5.98 -1.98 11.41
N CYS A 52 4.89 -2.62 11.84
CA CYS A 52 3.75 -2.96 10.99
C CYS A 52 2.59 -2.06 11.36
N GLN A 53 2.14 -1.19 10.45
CA GLN A 53 1.10 -0.20 10.71
C GLN A 53 -0.11 -0.41 9.80
N ASP A 54 -1.31 -0.39 10.40
CA ASP A 54 -2.55 -0.28 9.64
C ASP A 54 -2.67 1.14 9.05
N MET A 55 -2.96 1.22 7.76
CA MET A 55 -3.23 2.49 7.08
C MET A 55 -4.47 3.19 7.66
N ARG A 56 -4.57 4.48 7.39
CA ARG A 56 -5.72 5.32 7.76
C ARG A 56 -7.04 4.66 7.34
N GLY A 57 -7.98 4.57 8.28
CA GLY A 57 -9.29 3.99 8.05
C GLY A 57 -9.30 2.47 7.84
N ARG A 58 -8.21 1.78 8.18
CA ARG A 58 -8.14 0.31 8.13
C ARG A 58 -7.95 -0.28 9.51
N TYR A 59 -8.62 -1.40 9.74
CA TYR A 59 -8.57 -2.24 10.95
C TYR A 59 -8.67 -1.43 12.25
N ASP A 60 -7.56 -1.23 12.95
CA ASP A 60 -7.53 -0.53 14.24
C ASP A 60 -7.18 0.95 14.13
N SER A 61 -6.76 1.41 12.94
CA SER A 61 -6.42 2.81 12.68
C SER A 61 -7.65 3.66 12.46
N GLU A 62 -7.61 4.88 12.96
CA GLU A 62 -8.67 5.87 12.79
C GLU A 62 -8.71 6.46 11.36
N GLY A 63 -9.70 7.30 11.12
CA GLY A 63 -9.90 8.02 9.88
C GLY A 63 -10.68 7.25 8.83
N LYS A 64 -10.68 7.76 7.60
CA LYS A 64 -11.37 7.19 6.44
C LYS A 64 -10.37 6.61 5.46
N PHE A 65 -10.60 5.38 5.03
CA PHE A 65 -9.81 4.75 3.98
C PHE A 65 -10.18 5.31 2.61
N LEU A 66 -9.15 5.71 1.86
CA LEU A 66 -9.25 6.02 0.44
C LEU A 66 -8.37 5.05 -0.34
N TRP A 67 -8.84 4.71 -1.54
CA TRP A 67 -8.19 3.73 -2.40
C TRP A 67 -6.84 4.22 -2.94
N GLN A 68 -5.90 3.31 -3.21
CA GLN A 68 -4.63 3.67 -3.84
C GLN A 68 -4.85 4.37 -5.19
N PHE A 69 -3.86 5.11 -5.63
CA PHE A 69 -3.90 5.94 -6.85
C PHE A 69 -4.88 7.12 -6.80
N MET A 70 -5.57 7.36 -5.68
CA MET A 70 -6.27 8.63 -5.51
C MET A 70 -5.25 9.76 -5.29
N ASP A 71 -5.68 10.98 -5.57
CA ASP A 71 -4.83 12.17 -5.40
C ASP A 71 -4.24 12.29 -4.00
N ASN A 72 -3.04 12.82 -3.92
CA ASN A 72 -2.30 13.02 -2.67
C ASN A 72 -3.08 13.81 -1.63
N SER A 73 -3.74 14.88 -2.07
CA SER A 73 -4.52 15.76 -1.20
C SER A 73 -5.77 15.09 -0.63
N LEU A 74 -6.21 13.98 -1.24
CA LEU A 74 -7.39 13.23 -0.80
C LEU A 74 -7.05 12.05 0.10
N THR A 75 -5.92 11.37 -0.17
CA THR A 75 -5.57 10.15 0.58
C THR A 75 -4.85 10.43 1.88
N GLY A 76 -4.07 11.50 1.96
CA GLY A 76 -3.18 11.78 3.07
C GLY A 76 -2.06 10.75 3.28
N ASP A 77 -1.88 9.80 2.36
CA ASP A 77 -0.95 8.69 2.55
C ASP A 77 0.52 9.12 2.55
N ALA A 78 0.86 10.16 1.81
CA ALA A 78 2.22 10.70 1.81
C ALA A 78 2.53 11.38 3.15
N GLU A 79 1.60 12.18 3.66
CA GLU A 79 1.70 12.88 4.94
C GLU A 79 1.73 11.90 6.11
N ASP A 80 0.84 10.92 6.12
CA ASP A 80 0.84 9.83 7.12
C ASP A 80 2.14 9.03 7.06
N GLY A 81 2.65 8.82 5.86
CA GLY A 81 3.92 8.14 5.64
C GLY A 81 5.09 8.93 6.19
N TYR A 82 5.15 10.22 5.90
CA TYR A 82 6.17 11.13 6.46
C TYR A 82 6.14 11.11 7.99
N ASP A 83 4.96 11.34 8.58
CA ASP A 83 4.79 11.37 10.03
C ASP A 83 5.19 10.04 10.68
N THR A 84 4.87 8.92 10.03
CA THR A 84 5.26 7.58 10.50
C THR A 84 6.76 7.37 10.47
N VAL A 85 7.45 7.82 9.42
CA VAL A 85 8.91 7.72 9.29
C VAL A 85 9.60 8.52 10.40
N GLU A 86 9.21 9.78 10.60
CA GLU A 86 9.84 10.62 11.62
C GLU A 86 9.49 10.15 13.05
N TRP A 87 8.28 9.65 13.26
CA TRP A 87 7.93 9.01 14.53
C TRP A 87 8.80 7.77 14.81
N ALA A 88 9.01 6.91 13.79
CA ALA A 88 9.81 5.69 13.93
C ALA A 88 11.28 5.99 14.23
N ALA A 89 11.83 7.03 13.59
CA ALA A 89 13.19 7.48 13.83
C ALA A 89 13.41 7.96 15.27
N ASN A 90 12.37 8.52 15.90
CA ASN A 90 12.42 9.06 17.26
C ASN A 90 12.03 8.04 18.35
N LEU A 91 11.80 6.78 18.02
CA LEU A 91 11.55 5.74 19.01
C LEU A 91 12.82 5.48 19.84
N LYS A 92 12.64 5.22 21.14
CA LYS A 92 13.75 4.94 22.09
C LYS A 92 14.75 3.90 21.56
N HIS A 93 14.27 2.93 20.82
CA HIS A 93 15.06 1.79 20.32
C HIS A 93 15.41 1.94 18.83
N SER A 94 15.27 3.12 18.25
CA SER A 94 15.69 3.45 16.89
C SER A 94 17.05 4.16 16.93
N ASP A 95 17.92 3.88 15.94
CA ASP A 95 19.17 4.61 15.72
C ASP A 95 18.98 5.87 14.85
N GLY A 96 17.72 6.20 14.53
CA GLY A 96 17.35 7.34 13.70
C GLY A 96 17.32 7.06 12.20
N GLN A 97 17.71 5.87 11.76
CA GLN A 97 17.65 5.48 10.35
C GLN A 97 16.40 4.65 10.07
N VAL A 98 15.70 5.00 9.00
CA VAL A 98 14.45 4.33 8.63
C VAL A 98 14.52 3.82 7.20
N GLY A 99 14.09 2.57 7.00
CA GLY A 99 13.80 1.99 5.72
C GLY A 99 12.33 1.55 5.62
N THR A 100 11.89 1.20 4.42
CA THR A 100 10.56 0.61 4.22
C THR A 100 10.67 -0.72 3.50
N TRP A 101 9.62 -1.53 3.64
CA TRP A 101 9.50 -2.74 2.86
C TRP A 101 8.03 -3.00 2.52
N GLY A 102 7.77 -3.47 1.31
CA GLY A 102 6.41 -3.74 0.89
C GLY A 102 6.33 -4.35 -0.50
N HIS A 103 5.24 -5.07 -0.72
CA HIS A 103 4.90 -5.67 -2.01
C HIS A 103 3.46 -5.29 -2.38
N SER A 104 3.19 -5.06 -3.66
CA SER A 104 1.86 -4.68 -4.15
C SER A 104 1.42 -3.33 -3.55
N TYR A 105 0.28 -3.26 -2.89
CA TYR A 105 -0.19 -2.05 -2.22
C TYR A 105 0.82 -1.53 -1.19
N ASP A 106 1.44 -2.42 -0.42
CA ASP A 106 2.46 -2.05 0.57
C ASP A 106 3.73 -1.50 -0.10
N GLY A 107 4.02 -1.90 -1.34
CA GLY A 107 5.04 -1.29 -2.18
C GLY A 107 4.65 0.13 -2.61
N TRP A 108 3.38 0.36 -2.97
CA TRP A 108 2.87 1.69 -3.27
C TRP A 108 2.99 2.63 -2.05
N THR A 109 2.66 2.16 -0.84
CA THR A 109 2.83 2.98 0.37
C THR A 109 4.28 3.35 0.63
N SER A 110 5.24 2.49 0.26
CA SER A 110 6.67 2.80 0.36
C SER A 110 7.07 3.99 -0.52
N TRP A 111 6.57 4.06 -1.75
CA TRP A 111 6.78 5.22 -2.62
C TRP A 111 6.12 6.47 -2.07
N ARG A 112 4.89 6.35 -1.54
CA ARG A 112 4.18 7.48 -0.93
C ARG A 112 4.95 8.06 0.27
N MET A 113 5.59 7.21 1.08
CA MET A 113 6.46 7.68 2.17
C MET A 113 7.66 8.47 1.65
N ALA A 114 8.23 8.07 0.52
CA ALA A 114 9.42 8.69 -0.04
C ALA A 114 9.17 10.03 -0.74
N GLU A 115 7.96 10.28 -1.24
CA GLU A 115 7.64 11.48 -2.03
C GLU A 115 7.84 12.81 -1.30
N LEU A 116 7.60 12.83 0.01
CA LEU A 116 7.79 14.01 0.85
C LEU A 116 9.19 14.09 1.44
N GLN A 117 10.08 13.18 1.07
CA GLN A 117 11.50 13.18 1.44
C GLN A 117 11.73 13.32 2.95
N PRO A 118 11.11 12.47 3.81
CA PRO A 118 11.37 12.56 5.24
C PRO A 118 12.86 12.36 5.53
N PRO A 119 13.49 13.21 6.32
CA PRO A 119 14.95 13.20 6.54
C PRO A 119 15.50 11.88 7.06
N SER A 120 14.71 11.18 7.84
CA SER A 120 15.11 9.91 8.46
C SER A 120 14.99 8.71 7.52
N LEU A 121 14.31 8.83 6.37
CA LEU A 121 14.16 7.75 5.40
C LEU A 121 15.42 7.59 4.57
N LYS A 122 16.07 6.43 4.67
CA LYS A 122 17.37 6.14 4.02
C LYS A 122 17.25 5.24 2.79
N ALA A 123 16.26 4.36 2.76
CA ALA A 123 16.03 3.46 1.63
C ALA A 123 14.59 2.97 1.61
N ILE A 124 14.10 2.58 0.45
CA ILE A 124 12.82 1.89 0.29
C ILE A 124 13.00 0.54 -0.40
N HIS A 125 12.17 -0.43 -0.03
CA HIS A 125 11.96 -1.64 -0.81
C HIS A 125 10.50 -1.71 -1.23
N ALA A 126 10.26 -1.57 -2.54
CA ALA A 126 8.92 -1.48 -3.11
C ALA A 126 8.82 -2.37 -4.35
N SER A 127 8.04 -3.44 -4.30
CA SER A 127 7.99 -4.45 -5.36
C SER A 127 6.57 -4.81 -5.78
N GLY A 128 6.42 -5.37 -6.99
CA GLY A 128 5.16 -5.93 -7.49
C GLY A 128 4.00 -4.94 -7.57
N MET A 129 4.25 -3.68 -7.84
CA MET A 129 3.21 -2.65 -7.94
C MET A 129 3.15 -2.00 -9.32
N GLY A 130 1.99 -1.45 -9.69
CA GLY A 130 1.81 -0.64 -10.88
C GLY A 130 2.32 0.78 -10.71
N THR A 131 2.71 1.41 -11.82
CA THR A 131 3.06 2.84 -11.87
C THR A 131 1.84 3.73 -11.98
N LYS A 132 0.73 3.17 -12.39
CA LYS A 132 -0.58 3.82 -12.52
C LYS A 132 -1.69 2.76 -12.51
N SER A 133 -2.93 3.18 -12.45
CA SER A 133 -4.06 2.25 -12.29
C SER A 133 -4.27 1.28 -13.45
N LEU A 134 -3.88 1.65 -14.68
CA LEU A 134 -4.09 0.87 -15.92
C LEU A 134 -2.80 0.36 -16.57
N ASP A 135 -1.68 0.32 -15.89
CA ASP A 135 -0.44 -0.25 -16.45
C ASP A 135 -0.31 -1.76 -16.22
N MET A 136 -1.35 -2.38 -15.68
CA MET A 136 -1.45 -3.83 -15.59
C MET A 136 -2.02 -4.40 -16.88
N ASN A 137 -1.51 -5.57 -17.28
CA ASN A 137 -1.96 -6.26 -18.48
C ASN A 137 -2.06 -5.34 -19.72
N PHE A 138 -1.06 -4.47 -19.90
CA PHE A 138 -1.02 -3.56 -21.04
C PHE A 138 -2.24 -2.64 -21.17
N GLY A 139 -2.77 -2.20 -20.05
CA GLY A 139 -3.92 -1.30 -19.98
C GLY A 139 -5.28 -1.96 -19.98
N ILE A 140 -5.35 -3.28 -19.96
CA ILE A 140 -6.63 -4.00 -19.87
C ILE A 140 -7.12 -3.99 -18.43
N PHE A 141 -8.35 -3.53 -18.21
CA PHE A 141 -8.97 -3.56 -16.90
C PHE A 141 -9.37 -4.99 -16.50
N GLU A 142 -8.78 -5.49 -15.43
CA GLU A 142 -9.04 -6.84 -14.90
C GLU A 142 -10.31 -6.87 -14.02
N THR A 143 -11.50 -6.76 -14.60
CA THR A 143 -12.77 -6.67 -13.87
C THR A 143 -12.90 -7.72 -12.78
N GLY A 144 -12.70 -8.99 -13.11
CA GLY A 144 -12.92 -10.09 -12.17
C GLY A 144 -12.06 -9.98 -10.91
N ARG A 145 -10.81 -9.64 -11.09
CA ARG A 145 -9.90 -9.51 -9.98
C ARG A 145 -10.11 -8.22 -9.19
N ARG A 146 -10.35 -7.10 -9.87
CA ARG A 146 -10.58 -5.82 -9.20
C ARG A 146 -11.81 -5.88 -8.31
N LEU A 147 -12.87 -6.49 -8.80
CA LEU A 147 -14.10 -6.67 -8.03
C LEU A 147 -13.88 -7.63 -6.85
N GLU A 148 -13.21 -8.78 -7.04
CA GLU A 148 -12.88 -9.71 -5.95
C GLU A 148 -12.06 -9.00 -4.86
N TRP A 149 -11.01 -8.28 -5.27
CA TRP A 149 -10.15 -7.56 -4.34
C TRP A 149 -10.91 -6.47 -3.58
N THR A 150 -11.75 -5.70 -4.26
CA THR A 150 -12.58 -4.69 -3.62
C THR A 150 -13.58 -5.29 -2.64
N TYR A 151 -14.20 -6.41 -3.01
CA TYR A 151 -15.11 -7.13 -2.15
C TYR A 151 -14.42 -7.61 -0.86
N MET A 152 -13.21 -8.14 -1.00
CA MET A 152 -12.36 -8.51 0.13
C MET A 152 -12.01 -7.30 1.01
N MET A 153 -11.63 -6.18 0.39
CA MET A 153 -11.30 -4.96 1.13
C MET A 153 -12.50 -4.36 1.86
N ALA A 154 -13.69 -4.44 1.27
CA ALA A 154 -14.93 -3.97 1.87
C ALA A 154 -15.32 -4.75 3.15
N ALA A 155 -14.82 -5.96 3.34
CA ALA A 155 -15.12 -6.76 4.54
C ALA A 155 -14.70 -6.03 5.85
N ASP A 156 -13.53 -5.43 5.87
CA ASP A 156 -13.11 -4.65 7.04
C ASP A 156 -13.95 -3.38 7.22
N MET A 157 -14.35 -2.74 6.13
CA MET A 157 -15.22 -1.55 6.21
C MET A 157 -16.60 -1.91 6.79
N ARG A 158 -17.18 -3.07 6.39
CA ARG A 158 -18.41 -3.58 6.99
C ARG A 158 -18.25 -3.88 8.47
N ARG A 159 -17.14 -4.52 8.85
CA ARG A 159 -16.82 -4.78 10.26
C ARG A 159 -16.77 -3.49 11.06
N ARG A 160 -16.08 -2.48 10.56
CA ARG A 160 -15.91 -1.18 11.23
C ARG A 160 -17.22 -0.38 11.34
N SER A 161 -18.06 -0.43 10.33
CA SER A 161 -19.38 0.24 10.32
C SER A 161 -20.44 -0.50 11.12
N GLY A 162 -20.18 -1.73 11.57
CA GLY A 162 -21.17 -2.56 12.22
C GLY A 162 -22.28 -3.05 11.28
N ALA A 163 -22.00 -3.17 9.98
CA ALA A 163 -22.96 -3.65 8.99
C ALA A 163 -23.52 -5.02 9.37
N LYS A 164 -24.83 -5.19 9.25
CA LYS A 164 -25.51 -6.43 9.65
C LYS A 164 -25.31 -7.59 8.65
N HIS A 165 -25.00 -7.27 7.41
CA HIS A 165 -24.92 -8.24 6.32
C HIS A 165 -23.58 -8.21 5.62
N GLY A 166 -23.24 -9.30 4.96
CA GLY A 166 -21.99 -9.48 4.23
C GLY A 166 -20.83 -9.98 5.09
N PRO A 167 -19.71 -10.35 4.46
CA PRO A 167 -18.54 -10.84 5.16
C PRO A 167 -17.82 -9.72 5.91
N HIS A 168 -17.33 -10.02 7.11
CA HIS A 168 -16.59 -9.11 7.98
C HIS A 168 -15.10 -9.46 8.09
N SER A 169 -14.67 -10.52 7.41
CA SER A 169 -13.25 -10.87 7.29
C SER A 169 -12.85 -11.05 5.83
N PRO A 170 -11.59 -10.78 5.48
CA PRO A 170 -11.07 -11.02 4.13
C PRO A 170 -11.23 -12.47 3.65
N VAL A 171 -11.07 -13.44 4.56
CA VAL A 171 -11.21 -14.88 4.25
C VAL A 171 -12.64 -15.21 3.86
N ASP A 172 -13.60 -14.78 4.67
CA ASP A 172 -15.02 -15.01 4.38
C ASP A 172 -15.44 -14.30 3.09
N ALA A 173 -14.92 -13.11 2.84
CA ALA A 173 -15.18 -12.37 1.62
C ALA A 173 -14.68 -13.12 0.37
N VAL A 174 -13.47 -13.67 0.39
CA VAL A 174 -12.93 -14.45 -0.72
C VAL A 174 -13.75 -15.72 -0.95
N ASN A 175 -14.14 -16.42 0.12
CA ASN A 175 -14.95 -17.63 0.03
C ASN A 175 -16.35 -17.33 -0.55
N GLN A 176 -17.02 -16.30 -0.05
CA GLN A 176 -18.33 -15.88 -0.53
C GLN A 176 -18.27 -15.38 -1.99
N TRP A 177 -17.25 -14.61 -2.34
CA TRP A 177 -17.03 -14.17 -3.71
C TRP A 177 -16.97 -15.35 -4.67
N ARG A 178 -16.13 -16.33 -4.37
CA ARG A 178 -15.95 -17.50 -5.23
C ARG A 178 -17.19 -18.40 -5.32
N ALA A 179 -17.93 -18.52 -4.23
CA ALA A 179 -19.12 -19.37 -4.18
C ALA A 179 -20.35 -18.75 -4.85
N ILE A 180 -20.56 -17.45 -4.71
CA ILE A 180 -21.83 -16.79 -5.06
C ILE A 180 -21.63 -15.51 -5.87
N GLU A 181 -20.84 -14.57 -5.36
CA GLU A 181 -20.83 -13.19 -5.87
C GLU A 181 -20.18 -13.07 -7.25
N ARG A 182 -19.16 -13.88 -7.52
CA ARG A 182 -18.44 -13.87 -8.80
C ARG A 182 -19.39 -14.05 -9.99
N GLY A 183 -20.32 -15.00 -9.90
CA GLY A 183 -21.30 -15.28 -10.97
C GLY A 183 -22.24 -14.11 -11.23
N LYS A 184 -22.50 -13.30 -10.21
CA LYS A 184 -23.37 -12.12 -10.28
C LYS A 184 -22.66 -10.90 -10.84
N TRP A 185 -21.48 -10.56 -10.27
CA TRP A 185 -20.86 -9.26 -10.51
C TRP A 185 -19.97 -9.21 -11.75
N LEU A 186 -19.44 -10.33 -12.22
CA LEU A 186 -18.66 -10.35 -13.47
C LEU A 186 -19.50 -10.03 -14.71
N TRP A 187 -20.81 -10.25 -14.65
CA TRP A 187 -21.73 -9.97 -15.74
C TRP A 187 -22.53 -8.69 -15.53
N TYR A 188 -22.26 -7.98 -14.46
CA TYR A 188 -22.95 -6.72 -14.19
C TYR A 188 -22.42 -5.60 -15.09
N LEU A 189 -23.27 -5.10 -15.97
CA LEU A 189 -22.94 -4.04 -16.92
C LEU A 189 -24.05 -2.98 -16.96
N PRO A 190 -23.72 -1.71 -17.19
CA PRO A 190 -22.35 -1.16 -17.21
C PRO A 190 -21.75 -1.07 -15.81
N LEU A 191 -20.42 -1.18 -15.71
CA LEU A 191 -19.70 -1.13 -14.43
C LEU A 191 -19.89 0.20 -13.67
N ASP A 192 -20.16 1.28 -14.38
CA ASP A 192 -20.47 2.60 -13.80
C ASP A 192 -21.71 2.59 -12.90
N ASN A 193 -22.61 1.62 -13.10
CA ASN A 193 -23.85 1.47 -12.33
C ASN A 193 -23.70 0.48 -11.17
N LEU A 194 -22.50 0.03 -10.87
CA LEU A 194 -22.28 -0.84 -9.69
C LEU A 194 -22.89 -0.20 -8.45
N PRO A 195 -23.75 -0.92 -7.71
CA PRO A 195 -24.32 -0.43 -6.47
C PRO A 195 -23.26 -0.39 -5.36
N ASP A 196 -23.51 0.39 -4.33
CA ASP A 196 -22.59 0.47 -3.17
C ASP A 196 -22.51 -0.89 -2.45
N GLU A 197 -23.64 -1.59 -2.31
CA GLU A 197 -23.64 -2.98 -1.93
C GLU A 197 -23.28 -3.88 -3.14
N PRO A 198 -22.39 -4.87 -2.97
CA PRO A 198 -21.73 -5.31 -1.74
C PRO A 198 -20.35 -4.69 -1.48
N PHE A 199 -19.97 -3.68 -2.25
CA PHE A 199 -18.61 -3.11 -2.20
C PHE A 199 -18.46 -1.99 -1.16
N SER A 200 -19.54 -1.65 -0.45
CA SER A 200 -19.57 -0.63 0.58
C SER A 200 -19.07 0.73 0.03
N ASP A 201 -18.48 1.56 0.85
CA ASP A 201 -17.96 2.88 0.46
C ASP A 201 -16.85 2.84 -0.61
N LEU A 202 -16.41 1.66 -1.03
CA LEU A 202 -15.40 1.53 -2.08
C LEU A 202 -15.97 1.68 -3.49
N THR A 203 -17.29 1.49 -3.70
CA THR A 203 -17.90 1.64 -5.03
C THR A 203 -17.66 3.01 -5.66
N PRO A 204 -17.89 4.13 -4.98
CA PRO A 204 -17.60 5.45 -5.55
C PRO A 204 -16.12 5.63 -5.92
N GLN A 205 -15.23 5.01 -5.17
CA GLN A 205 -13.79 5.08 -5.39
C GLN A 205 -13.32 4.17 -6.53
N LEU A 206 -14.09 3.11 -6.87
CA LEU A 206 -13.80 2.23 -8.00
C LEU A 206 -14.19 2.86 -9.35
N LYS A 207 -15.21 3.68 -9.39
CA LYS A 207 -15.73 4.25 -10.65
C LYS A 207 -14.67 4.97 -11.48
N PRO A 208 -13.72 5.74 -10.90
CA PRO A 208 -12.62 6.31 -11.67
C PRO A 208 -11.74 5.28 -12.40
N PHE A 209 -11.66 4.04 -11.89
CA PHE A 209 -10.91 2.97 -12.54
C PHE A 209 -11.62 2.38 -13.76
N PHE A 210 -12.93 2.54 -13.86
CA PHE A 210 -13.71 2.07 -15.02
C PHE A 210 -13.75 3.08 -16.16
N ARG A 211 -13.47 4.34 -15.82
CA ARG A 211 -13.36 5.45 -16.74
C ARG A 211 -11.89 5.70 -17.06
N GLU A 212 -11.62 6.60 -17.97
CA GLU A 212 -10.26 7.04 -18.23
C GLU A 212 -9.63 7.55 -16.93
N GLN A 213 -8.32 7.31 -16.81
CA GLN A 213 -7.55 7.83 -15.69
C GLN A 213 -7.71 9.34 -15.60
N THR A 214 -8.17 9.80 -14.47
CA THR A 214 -8.30 11.22 -14.23
C THR A 214 -6.94 11.81 -13.86
N LYS A 215 -6.77 13.12 -14.09
CA LYS A 215 -5.55 13.83 -13.70
C LYS A 215 -5.32 13.83 -12.19
N GLU A 216 -6.37 13.58 -11.43
CA GLU A 216 -6.37 13.52 -9.97
C GLU A 216 -5.78 12.21 -9.43
N MET A 217 -5.59 11.20 -10.27
CA MET A 217 -5.01 9.92 -9.83
C MET A 217 -3.49 10.01 -9.71
N TRP A 218 -2.96 9.37 -8.67
CA TRP A 218 -1.52 9.29 -8.49
C TRP A 218 -0.85 8.45 -9.59
N HIS A 219 0.26 8.96 -10.09
CA HIS A 219 1.11 8.30 -11.07
C HIS A 219 2.57 8.32 -10.58
N PHE A 220 3.26 7.21 -10.74
CA PHE A 220 4.67 7.09 -10.37
C PHE A 220 5.55 8.12 -11.07
N ASP A 221 5.25 8.46 -12.31
CA ASP A 221 6.00 9.45 -13.09
C ASP A 221 6.05 10.83 -12.41
N ALA A 222 5.01 11.20 -11.68
CA ALA A 222 4.96 12.43 -10.90
C ALA A 222 5.75 12.34 -9.58
N ALA A 223 5.84 11.14 -9.01
CA ALA A 223 6.56 10.89 -7.77
C ALA A 223 8.07 10.69 -7.98
N ARG A 224 8.45 10.09 -9.11
CA ARG A 224 9.82 9.70 -9.43
C ARG A 224 10.87 10.80 -9.21
N PRO A 225 10.67 12.03 -9.68
CA PRO A 225 11.65 13.11 -9.47
C PRO A 225 11.87 13.50 -8.01
N LYS A 226 10.92 13.16 -7.14
CA LYS A 226 10.95 13.49 -5.72
C LYS A 226 11.70 12.45 -4.89
N VAL A 227 11.84 11.22 -5.40
CA VAL A 227 12.50 10.12 -4.69
C VAL A 227 13.99 10.15 -4.97
N ASN A 228 14.78 10.56 -3.99
CA ASN A 228 16.24 10.76 -4.09
C ASN A 228 17.04 9.78 -3.21
N ILE A 229 16.45 8.69 -2.78
CA ILE A 229 17.05 7.66 -1.93
C ILE A 229 17.11 6.32 -2.65
N PRO A 230 18.00 5.39 -2.26
CA PRO A 230 18.06 4.04 -2.80
C PRO A 230 16.72 3.32 -2.75
N ALA A 231 16.34 2.68 -3.85
CA ALA A 231 15.11 1.92 -4.00
C ALA A 231 15.41 0.48 -4.44
N GLY A 232 15.17 -0.49 -3.55
CA GLY A 232 15.18 -1.91 -3.90
C GLY A 232 13.85 -2.30 -4.54
N MET A 233 13.90 -2.99 -5.68
CA MET A 233 12.72 -3.45 -6.40
C MET A 233 12.84 -4.93 -6.75
N PHE A 234 11.73 -5.64 -6.67
CA PHE A 234 11.66 -7.05 -7.02
C PHE A 234 10.35 -7.35 -7.75
N THR A 235 10.41 -8.11 -8.84
CA THR A 235 9.24 -8.60 -9.57
C THR A 235 9.54 -9.95 -10.23
N GLY A 236 8.49 -10.67 -10.60
CA GLY A 236 8.60 -11.90 -11.39
C GLY A 236 8.47 -11.62 -12.89
N TRP A 237 9.14 -12.38 -13.73
CA TRP A 237 9.02 -12.27 -15.20
C TRP A 237 7.58 -12.46 -15.71
N TRP A 238 6.77 -13.21 -14.95
CA TRP A 238 5.37 -13.50 -15.26
C TRP A 238 4.41 -12.69 -14.40
N ASP A 239 4.92 -11.65 -13.73
CA ASP A 239 4.04 -10.73 -13.02
C ASP A 239 3.25 -9.91 -14.03
N ARG A 240 1.93 -9.87 -13.84
CA ARG A 240 1.04 -9.02 -14.63
C ARG A 240 1.24 -7.53 -14.38
N VAL A 241 1.91 -7.17 -13.27
CA VAL A 241 2.21 -5.79 -12.91
C VAL A 241 3.58 -5.43 -13.45
N ILE A 242 3.63 -4.95 -14.69
CA ILE A 242 4.86 -4.51 -15.34
C ILE A 242 5.42 -3.21 -14.76
N GLY A 243 4.65 -2.55 -13.89
CA GLY A 243 5.01 -1.27 -13.30
C GLY A 243 6.34 -1.26 -12.58
N THR A 244 6.71 -2.36 -11.90
CA THR A 244 8.02 -2.46 -11.23
C THR A 244 9.18 -2.35 -12.22
N VAL A 245 9.07 -2.94 -13.40
CA VAL A 245 10.08 -2.80 -14.47
C VAL A 245 10.10 -1.37 -14.98
N ASN A 246 8.93 -0.77 -15.21
CA ASN A 246 8.83 0.61 -15.68
C ASN A 246 9.40 1.61 -14.65
N GLN A 247 9.20 1.34 -13.35
CA GLN A 247 9.78 2.14 -12.27
C GLN A 247 11.30 2.09 -12.32
N TYR A 248 11.86 0.90 -12.43
CA TYR A 248 13.29 0.70 -12.53
C TYR A 248 13.88 1.44 -13.73
N SER A 249 13.39 1.16 -14.93
CA SER A 249 13.87 1.82 -16.17
C SER A 249 13.69 3.34 -16.11
N GLY A 250 12.61 3.82 -15.49
CA GLY A 250 12.37 5.24 -15.32
C GLY A 250 13.33 5.91 -14.33
N LEU A 251 13.70 5.24 -13.26
CA LEU A 251 14.71 5.74 -12.31
C LEU A 251 16.11 5.76 -12.96
N GLU A 252 16.47 4.75 -13.76
CA GLU A 252 17.73 4.77 -14.51
C GLU A 252 17.80 5.92 -15.51
N ALA A 253 16.72 6.13 -16.26
CA ALA A 253 16.69 7.14 -17.32
C ALA A 253 16.57 8.58 -16.78
N ASN A 254 15.79 8.78 -15.72
CA ASN A 254 15.36 10.11 -15.26
C ASN A 254 15.48 10.32 -13.74
N GLY A 255 16.01 9.34 -13.02
CA GLY A 255 16.24 9.45 -11.58
C GLY A 255 17.43 10.35 -11.25
N PRO A 256 17.63 10.69 -9.97
CA PRO A 256 18.81 11.39 -9.50
C PRO A 256 20.10 10.72 -9.97
N GLU A 257 21.09 11.51 -10.34
CA GLU A 257 22.34 11.03 -10.95
C GLU A 257 23.07 9.96 -10.11
N HIS A 258 23.02 10.09 -8.78
CA HIS A 258 23.62 9.12 -7.86
C HIS A 258 22.93 7.75 -7.81
N LEU A 259 21.72 7.62 -8.33
CA LEU A 259 21.00 6.34 -8.46
C LEU A 259 21.21 5.70 -9.84
N ARG A 260 21.79 6.42 -10.80
CA ARG A 260 22.10 5.91 -12.14
C ARG A 260 23.38 5.09 -12.08
N GLY A 261 23.37 3.92 -12.63
CA GLY A 261 24.59 3.17 -12.90
C GLY A 261 25.14 2.32 -11.75
N GLN A 262 24.38 1.98 -10.72
CA GLN A 262 24.79 0.97 -9.71
C GLN A 262 24.58 -0.48 -10.21
N HIS A 263 24.69 -0.70 -11.50
CA HIS A 263 24.65 -2.03 -12.11
C HIS A 263 26.07 -2.50 -12.41
N ARG A 264 26.62 -3.24 -11.46
CA ARG A 264 27.75 -4.12 -11.70
C ARG A 264 27.44 -5.52 -11.17
#